data_f2322eb90d15ee9fe700b9877360dde8
#
_entry.id   f2322eb90d15ee9fe700b9877360dde8
#
_cell.length_a   1.000
_cell.length_b   1.000
_cell.length_c   1.000
_cell.angle_alpha   90.00
_cell.angle_beta   90.00
_cell.angle_gamma   90.00
#
_symmetry.space_group_name_H-M   'P 1'
#
loop_
_entity.id
_entity.type
_entity.pdbx_description
1 polymer ?
#
loop_
_entity_poly.entity_id
_entity_poly.type
_entity_poly.pdbx_seq_one_letter_code
_entity_poly.pdbx_strand_id
1 'polypeptide(L)' 'MLLEAKTINIESEIVLLEYELKIALLNDRFQDAEDIKSDIIELENELMSMGY' A
#
# COMPACT_ATOMS: atom_id res chain seq x y z
N MET A 1 4.52 16.15 -14.34
CA MET A 1 3.37 15.57 -15.01
C MET A 1 2.40 14.98 -14.02
N LEU A 2 1.12 15.08 -14.31
CA LEU A 2 0.10 14.60 -13.40
C LEU A 2 0.19 13.09 -13.15
N LEU A 3 0.49 12.34 -14.21
CA LEU A 3 0.56 10.88 -14.09
C LEU A 3 1.70 10.45 -13.17
N GLU A 4 2.85 11.11 -13.33
CA GLU A 4 4.00 10.80 -12.49
C GLU A 4 3.72 11.12 -11.01
N ALA A 5 3.09 12.27 -10.75
CA ALA A 5 2.76 12.66 -9.38
C ALA A 5 1.80 11.66 -8.75
N LYS A 6 0.84 11.18 -9.53
CA LYS A 6 -0.12 10.19 -9.02
C LYS A 6 0.58 8.88 -8.69
N THR A 7 1.49 8.44 -9.55
CA THR A 7 2.26 7.21 -9.32
C THR A 7 3.09 7.33 -8.05
N ILE A 8 3.78 8.45 -7.87
CA ILE A 8 4.59 8.67 -6.68
C ILE A 8 3.73 8.64 -5.42
N ASN A 9 2.53 9.22 -5.48
CA ASN A 9 1.62 9.21 -4.34
C ASN A 9 1.20 7.80 -3.98
N ILE A 10 0.89 6.97 -4.97
CA ILE A 10 0.50 5.59 -4.73
C ILE A 10 1.66 4.81 -4.12
N GLU A 11 2.86 4.98 -4.66
CA GLU A 11 4.03 4.30 -4.13
C GLU A 11 4.33 4.71 -2.69
N SER A 12 4.20 5.99 -2.39
CA SER A 12 4.40 6.48 -1.03
C SER A 12 3.38 5.88 -0.07
N GLU A 13 2.17 5.75 -0.52
CA GLU A 13 1.11 5.17 0.29
C GLU A 13 1.37 3.69 0.56
N ILE A 14 1.86 2.97 -0.44
CA ILE A 14 2.21 1.56 -0.27
C ILE A 14 3.31 1.41 0.79
N VAL A 15 4.34 2.26 0.72
CA VAL A 15 5.44 2.21 1.69
C VAL A 15 4.92 2.48 3.10
N LEU A 16 4.03 3.45 3.25
CA LEU A 16 3.44 3.76 4.53
C LEU A 16 2.63 2.58 5.07
N LEU A 17 1.84 1.96 4.20
CA LEU A 17 1.04 0.81 4.59
C LEU A 17 1.90 -0.38 4.97
N GLU A 18 3.02 -0.59 4.28
CA GLU A 18 3.96 -1.65 4.64
C GLU A 18 4.53 -1.42 6.03
N TYR A 19 4.80 -0.18 6.36
CA TYR A 19 5.28 0.16 7.70
C TYR A 19 4.22 -0.13 8.75
N GLU A 20 2.97 0.26 8.47
CA GLU A 20 1.86 0.00 9.37
C GLU A 20 1.59 -1.50 9.51
N LEU A 21 1.76 -2.24 8.43
CA LEU A 21 1.64 -3.70 8.48
C LEU A 21 2.65 -4.30 9.47
N LYS A 22 3.88 -3.84 9.39
CA LYS A 22 4.92 -4.32 10.29
C LYS A 22 4.55 -4.03 11.75
N ILE A 23 4.05 -2.83 12.02
CA ILE A 23 3.65 -2.46 13.37
C ILE A 23 2.49 -3.31 13.85
N ALA A 24 1.50 -3.56 12.98
CA ALA A 24 0.37 -4.39 13.35
C ALA A 24 0.80 -5.80 13.71
N LEU A 25 1.71 -6.37 12.92
CA LEU A 25 2.21 -7.72 13.19
C LEU A 25 3.00 -7.78 14.50
N LEU A 26 3.79 -6.74 14.79
CA LEU A 26 4.57 -6.69 16.02
C LEU A 26 3.66 -6.60 17.25
N ASN A 27 2.45 -6.07 17.08
CA ASN A 27 1.50 -5.91 18.17
C ASN A 27 0.41 -6.98 18.16
N ASP A 28 0.60 -8.03 17.37
CA ASP A 28 -0.35 -9.15 17.26
C ASP A 28 -1.74 -8.71 16.80
N ARG A 29 -1.82 -7.65 16.03
CA ARG A 29 -3.08 -7.16 15.48
C ARG A 29 -3.29 -7.80 14.11
N PHE A 30 -3.61 -9.08 14.09
CA PHE A 30 -3.65 -9.84 12.86
C PHE A 30 -4.79 -9.43 11.94
N GLN A 31 -5.92 -9.02 12.50
CA GLN A 31 -7.03 -8.55 11.67
C GLN A 31 -6.67 -7.26 10.96
N ASP A 32 -6.04 -6.33 11.67
CA ASP A 32 -5.57 -5.09 11.07
C ASP A 32 -4.53 -5.37 9.98
N ALA A 33 -3.65 -6.33 10.23
CA ALA A 33 -2.62 -6.70 9.26
C ALA A 33 -3.24 -7.23 7.97
N GLU A 34 -4.30 -8.04 8.08
CA GLU A 34 -5.01 -8.55 6.90
C GLU A 34 -5.62 -7.41 6.09
N ASP A 35 -6.25 -6.46 6.78
CA ASP A 35 -6.86 -5.32 6.11
C ASP A 35 -5.81 -4.49 5.40
N ILE A 36 -4.67 -4.26 6.04
CA ILE A 36 -3.58 -3.48 5.46
C ILE A 36 -3.01 -4.20 4.23
N LYS A 37 -2.86 -5.51 4.30
CA LYS A 37 -2.39 -6.30 3.15
C LYS A 37 -3.33 -6.13 1.97
N SER A 38 -4.63 -6.18 2.20
CA SER A 38 -5.62 -5.99 1.13
C SER A 38 -5.47 -4.63 0.49
N ASP A 39 -5.26 -3.60 1.29
CA ASP A 39 -5.09 -2.24 0.78
C ASP A 39 -3.83 -2.14 -0.09
N ILE A 40 -2.74 -2.77 0.35
CA ILE A 40 -1.50 -2.78 -0.42
C ILE A 40 -1.71 -3.43 -1.79
N ILE A 41 -2.40 -4.57 -1.81
CA ILE A 41 -2.66 -5.28 -3.05
C ILE A 41 -3.51 -4.42 -3.99
N GLU A 42 -4.50 -3.73 -3.46
CA GLU A 42 -5.34 -2.85 -4.28
C GLU A 42 -4.53 -1.73 -4.90
N LEU A 43 -3.63 -1.13 -4.12
CA LEU A 43 -2.79 -0.05 -4.64
C LEU A 43 -1.79 -0.55 -5.68
N GLU A 44 -1.24 -1.75 -5.46
CA GLU A 44 -0.34 -2.35 -6.44
C GLU A 44 -1.07 -2.62 -7.75
N ASN A 45 -2.30 -3.10 -7.66
CA ASN A 45 -3.11 -3.33 -8.87
C ASN A 45 -3.40 -2.02 -9.59
N GLU A 46 -3.60 -0.96 -8.84
CA GLU A 46 -3.83 0.36 -9.42
C GLU A 46 -2.60 0.83 -10.20
N LEU A 47 -1.41 0.62 -9.64
CA LEU A 47 -0.17 0.94 -10.34
C LEU A 47 -0.06 0.17 -11.65
N MET A 48 -0.37 -1.12 -11.61
CA MET A 48 -0.27 -1.95 -12.80
C MET A 48 -1.25 -1.48 -13.87
N SER A 49 -2.42 -1.03 -13.50
CA SER A 49 -3.41 -0.56 -14.46
C SER A 49 -3.02 0.78 -15.06
N MET A 50 -1.99 1.43 -14.54
CA MET A 50 -1.45 2.67 -15.11
C MET A 50 -0.38 2.41 -16.17
N GLY A 51 -0.16 1.17 -16.55
CA GLY A 51 0.76 0.84 -17.62
C GLY A 51 2.18 0.53 -17.20
N TYR A 52 2.37 0.09 -16.00
CA TYR A 52 3.69 -0.30 -15.50
C TYR A 52 3.98 -1.77 -15.68
#